data_f63d6bc2e3da01a967cc25f5645c52d4
#
_entry.id   f63d6bc2e3da01a967cc25f5645c52d4
#
_cell.length_a   1.000
_cell.length_b   1.000
_cell.length_c   1.000
_cell.angle_alpha   90.00
_cell.angle_beta   90.00
_cell.angle_gamma   90.00
#
_symmetry.space_group_name_H-M   'P 1'
#
loop_
_entity.id
_entity.type
_entity.pdbx_description
1 polymer ?
#
loop_
_entity_poly.entity_id
_entity_poly.type
_entity_poly.pdbx_seq_one_letter_code
_entity_poly.pdbx_strand_id
1 'polypeptide(L)'
;MSETPGENQAVAIDPFGAADVVEFLRVRGLAELSPAQEAWCERAAFLLGPQVADRDGLADLLRLVFEYDAARVLNDVEAHNVMARYAARDVIRMLARLVLDGGACTPERFSEIVTALKADLDIRGRELFHPLRLALAGRSGEGDLDRVILLIDAAAEAGFAVKRVRERMVEFCSVMD
;
A
#
# COMPACT_ATOMS: atom_id res chain seq x y z
N MET A 1 50.08 21.12 -12.56
CA MET A 1 48.85 21.01 -13.36
C MET A 1 48.21 19.68 -13.01
N SER A 2 47.25 19.72 -12.14
CA SER A 2 46.51 18.52 -11.70
C SER A 2 45.08 18.75 -12.10
N GLU A 3 44.64 18.03 -13.13
CA GLU A 3 43.25 17.98 -13.54
C GLU A 3 42.52 17.04 -12.58
N THR A 4 41.56 17.56 -11.89
CA THR A 4 40.59 16.82 -11.12
C THR A 4 39.53 16.22 -12.05
N PRO A 5 39.32 14.89 -12.10
CA PRO A 5 38.22 14.33 -12.86
C PRO A 5 36.92 14.73 -12.18
N GLY A 6 36.04 15.38 -12.92
CA GLY A 6 34.71 15.70 -12.45
C GLY A 6 33.96 14.44 -12.06
N GLU A 7 33.49 14.42 -10.83
CA GLU A 7 32.50 13.45 -10.35
C GLU A 7 31.24 13.58 -11.22
N ASN A 8 31.11 12.64 -12.13
CA ASN A 8 29.86 12.40 -12.85
C ASN A 8 28.88 11.82 -11.83
N GLN A 9 28.16 12.71 -11.13
CA GLN A 9 26.98 12.31 -10.37
C GLN A 9 25.99 11.75 -11.39
N ALA A 10 25.98 10.43 -11.52
CA ALA A 10 24.90 9.73 -12.18
C ALA A 10 23.60 10.11 -11.45
N VAL A 11 22.81 10.97 -12.09
CA VAL A 11 21.43 11.20 -11.68
C VAL A 11 20.79 9.82 -11.67
N ALA A 12 20.41 9.33 -10.51
CA ALA A 12 19.64 8.12 -10.39
C ALA A 12 18.35 8.34 -11.18
N ILE A 13 18.30 7.84 -12.39
CA ILE A 13 17.09 7.83 -13.21
C ILE A 13 16.16 6.89 -12.46
N ASP A 14 15.04 7.42 -12.00
CA ASP A 14 13.96 6.62 -11.43
C ASP A 14 13.62 5.55 -12.48
N PRO A 15 13.86 4.24 -12.23
CA PRO A 15 13.84 3.24 -13.28
C PRO A 15 12.44 3.01 -13.85
N PHE A 16 11.39 3.49 -13.15
CA PHE A 16 9.99 3.32 -13.53
C PHE A 16 9.24 4.65 -13.49
N GLY A 17 8.58 4.97 -14.58
CA GLY A 17 7.76 6.17 -14.71
C GLY A 17 6.27 5.85 -14.82
N ALA A 18 5.45 6.89 -14.99
CA ALA A 18 4.01 6.75 -15.19
C ALA A 18 3.66 5.83 -16.36
N ALA A 19 4.49 5.78 -17.42
CA ALA A 19 4.27 4.91 -18.57
C ALA A 19 4.26 3.42 -18.20
N ASP A 20 5.06 3.00 -17.23
CA ASP A 20 5.08 1.60 -16.75
C ASP A 20 3.80 1.25 -15.98
N VAL A 21 3.25 2.19 -15.21
CA VAL A 21 1.95 2.03 -14.54
C VAL A 21 0.81 2.00 -15.55
N VAL A 22 0.83 2.88 -16.54
CA VAL A 22 -0.16 2.90 -17.64
C VAL A 22 -0.14 1.57 -18.41
N GLU A 23 1.03 1.01 -18.70
CA GLU A 23 1.13 -0.29 -19.36
C GLU A 23 0.53 -1.42 -18.51
N PHE A 24 0.76 -1.42 -17.21
CA PHE A 24 0.11 -2.36 -16.28
C PHE A 24 -1.42 -2.27 -16.37
N LEU A 25 -1.97 -1.05 -16.39
CA LEU A 25 -3.42 -0.81 -16.50
C LEU A 25 -3.97 -1.22 -17.88
N ARG A 26 -3.23 -0.95 -18.94
CA ARG A 26 -3.60 -1.33 -20.32
C ARG A 26 -3.74 -2.85 -20.46
N VAL A 27 -2.81 -3.60 -19.91
CA VAL A 27 -2.85 -5.08 -19.89
C VAL A 27 -4.09 -5.58 -19.13
N ARG A 28 -4.58 -4.82 -18.15
CA ARG A 28 -5.82 -5.11 -17.41
C ARG A 28 -7.10 -4.62 -18.11
N GLY A 29 -7.01 -4.11 -19.33
CA GLY A 29 -8.15 -3.66 -20.12
C GLY A 29 -8.53 -2.19 -19.95
N LEU A 30 -7.72 -1.39 -19.26
CA LEU A 30 -7.91 0.05 -19.08
C LEU A 30 -7.07 0.80 -20.13
N ALA A 31 -7.61 0.95 -21.34
CA ALA A 31 -6.90 1.55 -22.47
C ALA A 31 -6.98 3.10 -22.48
N GLU A 32 -8.05 3.65 -21.97
CA GLU A 32 -8.27 5.10 -21.92
C GLU A 32 -8.34 5.55 -20.46
N LEU A 33 -7.50 6.52 -20.09
CA LEU A 33 -7.41 7.07 -18.76
C LEU A 33 -7.92 8.52 -18.74
N SER A 34 -8.66 8.87 -17.69
CA SER A 34 -9.00 10.26 -17.40
C SER A 34 -7.77 11.03 -16.90
N PRO A 35 -7.78 12.39 -16.92
CA PRO A 35 -6.70 13.17 -16.35
C PRO A 35 -6.42 12.85 -14.88
N ALA A 36 -7.44 12.55 -14.08
CA ALA A 36 -7.29 12.14 -12.70
C ALA A 36 -6.59 10.76 -12.56
N GLN A 37 -6.89 9.84 -13.46
CA GLN A 37 -6.24 8.53 -13.51
C GLN A 37 -4.78 8.63 -13.97
N GLU A 38 -4.49 9.50 -14.94
CA GLU A 38 -3.11 9.78 -15.36
C GLU A 38 -2.28 10.37 -14.21
N ALA A 39 -2.83 11.34 -13.48
CA ALA A 39 -2.17 11.91 -12.29
C ALA A 39 -1.95 10.86 -11.19
N TRP A 40 -2.88 9.93 -11.02
CA TRP A 40 -2.69 8.81 -10.12
C TRP A 40 -1.54 7.88 -10.58
N CYS A 41 -1.41 7.62 -11.89
CA CYS A 41 -0.31 6.84 -12.43
C CYS A 41 1.07 7.47 -12.15
N GLU A 42 1.16 8.78 -12.28
CA GLU A 42 2.39 9.54 -11.92
C GLU A 42 2.71 9.38 -10.43
N ARG A 43 1.71 9.51 -9.57
CA ARG A 43 1.87 9.31 -8.14
C ARG A 43 2.26 7.88 -7.77
N ALA A 44 1.64 6.89 -8.40
CA ALA A 44 1.96 5.48 -8.18
C ALA A 44 3.40 5.15 -8.58
N ALA A 45 3.85 5.64 -9.73
CA ALA A 45 5.23 5.49 -10.18
C ALA A 45 6.21 6.14 -9.21
N PHE A 46 5.91 7.34 -8.72
CA PHE A 46 6.74 8.06 -7.76
C PHE A 46 6.88 7.30 -6.43
N LEU A 47 5.78 6.74 -5.91
CA LEU A 47 5.78 6.04 -4.63
C LEU A 47 6.33 4.62 -4.71
N LEU A 48 6.02 3.88 -5.77
CA LEU A 48 6.36 2.47 -5.88
C LEU A 48 7.63 2.20 -6.69
N GLY A 49 7.95 3.04 -7.67
CA GLY A 49 9.12 2.87 -8.52
C GLY A 49 10.42 2.64 -7.75
N PRO A 50 10.77 3.49 -6.76
CA PRO A 50 11.98 3.32 -5.95
C PRO A 50 12.01 2.07 -5.07
N GLN A 51 10.89 1.38 -4.88
CA GLN A 51 10.76 0.23 -3.98
C GLN A 51 11.01 -1.10 -4.67
N VAL A 52 11.11 -1.12 -5.99
CA VAL A 52 11.16 -2.34 -6.79
C VAL A 52 12.40 -2.38 -7.68
N ALA A 53 12.89 -3.59 -7.97
CA ALA A 53 14.07 -3.80 -8.80
C ALA A 53 13.71 -3.97 -10.29
N ASP A 54 12.49 -4.41 -10.59
CA ASP A 54 12.03 -4.75 -11.93
C ASP A 54 10.52 -4.49 -12.11
N ARG A 55 10.06 -4.69 -13.35
CA ARG A 55 8.65 -4.49 -13.73
C ARG A 55 7.71 -5.50 -13.06
N ASP A 56 8.16 -6.70 -12.81
CA ASP A 56 7.36 -7.72 -12.13
C ASP A 56 7.11 -7.32 -10.67
N GLY A 57 8.12 -6.79 -9.99
CA GLY A 57 7.97 -6.22 -8.65
C GLY A 57 7.00 -5.04 -8.62
N LEU A 58 7.07 -4.14 -9.61
CA LEU A 58 6.11 -3.03 -9.73
C LEU A 58 4.68 -3.56 -9.95
N ALA A 59 4.51 -4.51 -10.85
CA ALA A 59 3.20 -5.13 -11.11
C ALA A 59 2.65 -5.84 -9.87
N ASP A 60 3.50 -6.50 -9.08
CA ASP A 60 3.08 -7.16 -7.84
C ASP A 60 2.57 -6.17 -6.79
N LEU A 61 3.22 -5.02 -6.62
CA LEU A 61 2.73 -3.97 -5.73
C LEU A 61 1.45 -3.32 -6.26
N LEU A 62 1.36 -3.05 -7.55
CA LEU A 62 0.15 -2.49 -8.16
C LEU A 62 -1.05 -3.43 -8.04
N ARG A 63 -0.85 -4.75 -8.18
CA ARG A 63 -1.93 -5.73 -7.96
C ARG A 63 -2.57 -5.60 -6.61
N LEU A 64 -1.81 -5.30 -5.56
CA LEU A 64 -2.34 -5.11 -4.21
C LEU A 64 -3.30 -3.92 -4.10
N VAL A 65 -3.16 -2.90 -4.96
CA VAL A 65 -4.12 -1.78 -5.04
C VAL A 65 -5.45 -2.24 -5.65
N PHE A 66 -5.40 -3.03 -6.73
CA PHE A 66 -6.57 -3.38 -7.54
C PHE A 66 -7.24 -4.69 -7.14
N GLU A 67 -6.51 -5.60 -6.53
CA GLU A 67 -6.98 -6.94 -6.18
C GLU A 67 -6.92 -7.14 -4.67
N TYR A 68 -8.08 -7.20 -4.04
CA TYR A 68 -8.20 -7.46 -2.60
C TYR A 68 -9.34 -8.43 -2.32
N ASP A 69 -9.02 -9.46 -1.57
CA ASP A 69 -9.95 -10.46 -1.08
C ASP A 69 -9.49 -10.93 0.32
N ALA A 70 -10.22 -10.53 1.36
CA ALA A 70 -9.85 -10.81 2.74
C ALA A 70 -9.82 -12.31 3.06
N ALA A 71 -10.73 -13.11 2.47
CA ALA A 71 -10.75 -14.56 2.67
C ALA A 71 -9.48 -15.21 2.10
N ARG A 72 -9.06 -14.76 0.92
CA ARG A 72 -7.82 -15.23 0.30
C ARG A 72 -6.60 -14.80 1.11
N VAL A 73 -6.58 -13.56 1.59
CA VAL A 73 -5.50 -13.04 2.45
C VAL A 73 -5.36 -13.88 3.72
N LEU A 74 -6.47 -14.15 4.41
CA LEU A 74 -6.45 -14.90 5.68
C LEU A 74 -6.20 -16.39 5.52
N ASN A 75 -6.35 -16.95 4.31
CA ASN A 75 -5.99 -18.33 4.03
C ASN A 75 -4.49 -18.55 3.78
N ASP A 76 -3.72 -17.48 3.65
CA ASP A 76 -2.28 -17.57 3.47
C ASP A 76 -1.56 -17.99 4.76
N VAL A 77 -0.53 -18.81 4.63
CA VAL A 77 0.26 -19.31 5.79
C VAL A 77 0.93 -18.16 6.55
N GLU A 78 1.41 -17.16 5.82
CA GLU A 78 2.03 -15.99 6.45
C GLU A 78 1.01 -15.18 7.26
N ALA A 79 -0.21 -15.03 6.75
CA ALA A 79 -1.31 -14.40 7.48
C ALA A 79 -1.63 -15.15 8.78
N HIS A 80 -1.67 -16.48 8.75
CA HIS A 80 -1.84 -17.27 9.97
C HIS A 80 -0.74 -17.00 11.01
N ASN A 81 0.51 -16.91 10.57
CA ASN A 81 1.63 -16.60 11.45
C ASN A 81 1.53 -15.19 12.06
N VAL A 82 1.08 -14.22 11.29
CA VAL A 82 0.85 -12.85 11.77
C VAL A 82 -0.29 -12.81 12.77
N MET A 83 -1.42 -13.42 12.43
CA MET A 83 -2.64 -13.39 13.25
C MET A 83 -2.55 -14.25 14.52
N ALA A 84 -1.61 -15.19 14.60
CA ALA A 84 -1.31 -15.97 15.81
C ALA A 84 -0.52 -15.15 16.87
N ARG A 85 0.03 -14.01 16.52
CA ARG A 85 0.75 -13.16 17.47
C ARG A 85 -0.20 -12.55 18.49
N TYR A 86 0.26 -12.42 19.72
CA TYR A 86 -0.54 -11.97 20.86
C TYR A 86 -1.30 -10.66 20.60
N ALA A 87 -0.65 -9.66 20.01
CA ALA A 87 -1.22 -8.34 19.81
C ALA A 87 -2.00 -8.17 18.49
N ALA A 88 -1.93 -9.13 17.55
CA ALA A 88 -2.44 -8.93 16.20
C ALA A 88 -3.93 -8.57 16.15
N ARG A 89 -4.75 -9.28 16.92
CA ARG A 89 -6.21 -9.03 16.97
C ARG A 89 -6.55 -7.66 17.57
N ASP A 90 -5.80 -7.22 18.58
CA ASP A 90 -6.01 -5.90 19.20
C ASP A 90 -5.60 -4.78 18.23
N VAL A 91 -4.51 -4.96 17.48
CA VAL A 91 -4.12 -4.04 16.41
C VAL A 91 -5.24 -3.94 15.37
N ILE A 92 -5.77 -5.06 14.89
CA ILE A 92 -6.85 -5.08 13.89
C ILE A 92 -8.11 -4.39 14.42
N ARG A 93 -8.54 -4.68 15.64
CA ARG A 93 -9.75 -4.06 16.24
C ARG A 93 -9.60 -2.55 16.39
N MET A 94 -8.46 -2.09 16.89
CA MET A 94 -8.21 -0.67 17.04
C MET A 94 -8.05 0.03 15.68
N LEU A 95 -7.36 -0.61 14.74
CA LEU A 95 -7.24 -0.13 13.36
C LEU A 95 -8.62 0.02 12.70
N ALA A 96 -9.49 -0.99 12.84
CA ALA A 96 -10.85 -0.95 12.32
C ALA A 96 -11.62 0.25 12.87
N ARG A 97 -11.56 0.48 14.18
CA ARG A 97 -12.19 1.62 14.82
C ARG A 97 -11.70 2.94 14.24
N LEU A 98 -10.37 3.13 14.13
CA LEU A 98 -9.78 4.36 13.61
C LEU A 98 -10.12 4.59 12.12
N VAL A 99 -10.10 3.53 11.30
CA VAL A 99 -10.46 3.61 9.88
C VAL A 99 -11.95 3.90 9.69
N LEU A 100 -12.82 3.25 10.47
CA LEU A 100 -14.27 3.40 10.32
C LEU A 100 -14.80 4.72 10.86
N ASP A 101 -14.14 5.32 11.83
CA ASP A 101 -14.51 6.61 12.39
C ASP A 101 -13.98 7.82 11.59
N GLY A 102 -13.15 7.59 10.56
CA GLY A 102 -12.51 8.64 9.77
C GLY A 102 -12.93 8.69 8.30
N GLY A 103 -12.36 9.68 7.61
CA GLY A 103 -12.48 9.83 6.16
C GLY A 103 -11.49 8.97 5.37
N ALA A 104 -11.25 9.36 4.12
CA ALA A 104 -10.29 8.70 3.24
C ALA A 104 -8.89 8.62 3.88
N CYS A 105 -8.19 7.53 3.59
CA CYS A 105 -6.84 7.28 4.07
C CYS A 105 -5.80 8.10 3.26
N THR A 106 -5.73 9.38 3.58
CA THR A 106 -4.66 10.26 3.06
C THR A 106 -3.34 9.96 3.78
N PRO A 107 -2.19 10.44 3.29
CA PRO A 107 -0.90 10.31 3.99
C PRO A 107 -0.95 10.85 5.43
N GLU A 108 -1.60 11.99 5.63
CA GLU A 108 -1.79 12.62 6.95
C GLU A 108 -2.63 11.73 7.85
N ARG A 109 -3.75 11.21 7.33
CA ARG A 109 -4.64 10.32 8.08
C ARG A 109 -3.96 9.00 8.43
N PHE A 110 -3.20 8.43 7.52
CA PHE A 110 -2.42 7.22 7.79
C PHE A 110 -1.41 7.44 8.92
N SER A 111 -0.71 8.57 8.91
CA SER A 111 0.23 8.95 9.98
C SER A 111 -0.47 9.11 11.34
N GLU A 112 -1.65 9.73 11.37
CA GLU A 112 -2.48 9.85 12.58
C GLU A 112 -2.91 8.49 13.12
N ILE A 113 -3.36 7.59 12.25
CA ILE A 113 -3.75 6.22 12.61
C ILE A 113 -2.57 5.46 13.23
N VAL A 114 -1.41 5.49 12.60
CA VAL A 114 -0.20 4.82 13.11
C VAL A 114 0.21 5.39 14.46
N THR A 115 0.15 6.72 14.61
CA THR A 115 0.47 7.40 15.88
C THR A 115 -0.48 6.99 17.00
N ALA A 116 -1.79 6.95 16.72
CA ALA A 116 -2.80 6.53 17.67
C ALA A 116 -2.62 5.05 18.09
N LEU A 117 -2.37 4.15 17.14
CA LEU A 117 -2.10 2.74 17.42
C LEU A 117 -0.89 2.55 18.33
N LYS A 118 0.20 3.28 18.08
CA LYS A 118 1.41 3.23 18.92
C LYS A 118 1.16 3.73 20.34
N ALA A 119 0.37 4.79 20.48
CA ALA A 119 0.08 5.39 21.77
C ALA A 119 -0.87 4.53 22.59
N ASP A 120 -1.94 4.03 21.98
CA ASP A 120 -3.03 3.35 22.70
C ASP A 120 -2.69 1.89 23.05
N LEU A 121 -1.90 1.21 22.20
CA LEU A 121 -1.55 -0.19 22.39
C LEU A 121 -0.14 -0.40 22.95
N ASP A 122 0.69 0.63 22.98
CA ASP A 122 2.13 0.54 23.33
C ASP A 122 2.88 -0.53 22.53
N ILE A 123 2.53 -0.68 21.25
CA ILE A 123 3.08 -1.68 20.33
C ILE A 123 3.83 -0.98 19.21
N ARG A 124 4.95 -1.56 18.76
CA ARG A 124 5.82 -1.00 17.73
C ARG A 124 6.37 -2.08 16.80
N GLY A 125 7.03 -1.64 15.72
CA GLY A 125 7.72 -2.51 14.78
C GLY A 125 6.79 -3.54 14.14
N ARG A 126 7.26 -4.74 13.96
CA ARG A 126 6.55 -5.81 13.26
C ARG A 126 5.22 -6.20 13.91
N GLU A 127 5.15 -6.13 15.22
CA GLU A 127 3.91 -6.45 15.97
C GLU A 127 2.76 -5.49 15.61
N LEU A 128 3.08 -4.25 15.26
CA LEU A 128 2.12 -3.25 14.80
C LEU A 128 1.89 -3.32 13.29
N PHE A 129 3.00 -3.28 12.51
CA PHE A 129 2.89 -3.05 11.06
C PHE A 129 2.50 -4.30 10.27
N HIS A 130 2.85 -5.51 10.70
CA HIS A 130 2.46 -6.72 9.98
C HIS A 130 0.95 -6.94 9.96
N PRO A 131 0.21 -6.88 11.09
CA PRO A 131 -1.24 -6.97 11.06
C PRO A 131 -1.90 -5.82 10.28
N LEU A 132 -1.41 -4.59 10.44
CA LEU A 132 -1.91 -3.42 9.74
C LEU A 132 -1.80 -3.58 8.21
N ARG A 133 -0.60 -3.93 7.73
CA ARG A 133 -0.35 -4.14 6.30
C ARG A 133 -1.13 -5.32 5.75
N LEU A 134 -1.22 -6.39 6.51
CA LEU A 134 -2.02 -7.56 6.14
C LEU A 134 -3.48 -7.18 5.89
N ALA A 135 -4.08 -6.42 6.80
CA ALA A 135 -5.48 -6.01 6.68
C ALA A 135 -5.73 -5.02 5.54
N LEU A 136 -4.85 -4.05 5.34
CA LEU A 136 -5.09 -2.95 4.40
C LEU A 136 -4.47 -3.19 3.02
N ALA A 137 -3.26 -3.74 2.95
CA ALA A 137 -2.59 -4.04 1.69
C ALA A 137 -2.83 -5.48 1.20
N GLY A 138 -3.28 -6.38 2.06
CA GLY A 138 -3.51 -7.78 1.70
C GLY A 138 -2.26 -8.65 1.78
N ARG A 139 -1.18 -8.13 2.35
CA ARG A 139 0.09 -8.84 2.56
C ARG A 139 0.81 -8.27 3.77
N SER A 140 1.47 -9.09 4.55
CA SER A 140 2.43 -8.62 5.54
C SER A 140 3.78 -8.33 4.88
N GLY A 141 4.57 -7.42 5.43
CA GLY A 141 5.87 -7.08 4.88
C GLY A 141 6.40 -5.75 5.36
N GLU A 142 7.28 -5.16 4.57
CA GLU A 142 8.03 -3.96 4.92
C GLU A 142 7.33 -2.65 4.43
N GLY A 143 8.05 -1.54 4.48
CA GLY A 143 7.49 -0.19 4.27
C GLY A 143 7.02 0.14 2.85
N ASP A 144 7.36 -0.68 1.85
CA ASP A 144 6.80 -0.60 0.50
C ASP A 144 5.26 -0.77 0.50
N LEU A 145 4.74 -1.59 1.42
CA LEU A 145 3.30 -1.80 1.59
C LEU A 145 2.57 -0.58 2.18
N ASP A 146 3.24 0.25 2.95
CA ASP A 146 2.66 1.52 3.42
C ASP A 146 2.36 2.43 2.23
N ARG A 147 3.25 2.44 1.22
CA ARG A 147 3.05 3.19 -0.03
C ARG A 147 1.88 2.65 -0.86
N VAL A 148 1.70 1.33 -0.89
CA VAL A 148 0.51 0.72 -1.48
C VAL A 148 -0.76 1.20 -0.80
N ILE A 149 -0.80 1.24 0.54
CA ILE A 149 -1.95 1.70 1.32
C ILE A 149 -2.32 3.15 0.96
N LEU A 150 -1.32 4.02 0.80
CA LEU A 150 -1.53 5.43 0.42
C LEU A 150 -2.10 5.61 -0.99
N LEU A 151 -2.03 4.61 -1.84
CA LEU A 151 -2.55 4.66 -3.22
C LEU A 151 -3.98 4.14 -3.34
N ILE A 152 -4.50 3.43 -2.34
CA ILE A 152 -5.80 2.74 -2.44
C ILE A 152 -6.96 3.73 -2.55
N ASP A 153 -7.13 4.61 -1.57
CA ASP A 153 -8.23 5.57 -1.59
C ASP A 153 -8.05 6.61 -2.70
N ALA A 154 -6.81 7.00 -2.98
CA ALA A 154 -6.49 7.87 -4.10
C ALA A 154 -6.87 7.24 -5.46
N ALA A 155 -6.71 5.94 -5.63
CA ALA A 155 -7.17 5.23 -6.84
C ALA A 155 -8.70 5.27 -6.97
N ALA A 156 -9.42 5.04 -5.89
CA ALA A 156 -10.89 5.14 -5.89
C ALA A 156 -11.36 6.57 -6.22
N GLU A 157 -10.69 7.58 -5.70
CA GLU A 157 -10.98 8.99 -5.99
C GLU A 157 -10.67 9.37 -7.44
N ALA A 158 -9.66 8.76 -8.04
CA ALA A 158 -9.35 8.90 -9.46
C ALA A 158 -10.37 8.20 -10.38
N GLY A 159 -11.30 7.43 -9.84
CA GLY A 159 -12.34 6.74 -10.57
C GLY A 159 -12.01 5.30 -10.97
N PHE A 160 -10.97 4.70 -10.38
CA PHE A 160 -10.71 3.28 -10.52
C PHE A 160 -11.67 2.44 -9.67
N ALA A 161 -12.04 1.27 -10.18
CA ALA A 161 -12.84 0.29 -9.46
C ALA A 161 -11.95 -0.48 -8.48
N VAL A 162 -11.75 0.07 -7.29
CA VAL A 162 -10.95 -0.52 -6.22
C VAL A 162 -11.72 -0.51 -4.90
N LYS A 163 -11.48 -1.50 -4.05
CA LYS A 163 -11.98 -1.47 -2.67
C LYS A 163 -11.21 -0.45 -1.86
N ARG A 164 -11.90 0.54 -1.30
CA ARG A 164 -11.31 1.55 -0.42
C ARG A 164 -10.74 0.93 0.86
N VAL A 165 -9.86 1.62 1.53
CA VAL A 165 -9.29 1.18 2.83
C VAL A 165 -10.40 0.82 3.82
N ARG A 166 -11.45 1.62 3.89
CA ARG A 166 -12.63 1.34 4.73
C ARG A 166 -13.33 0.02 4.36
N GLU A 167 -13.54 -0.23 3.07
CA GLU A 167 -14.18 -1.46 2.59
C GLU A 167 -13.32 -2.70 2.86
N ARG A 168 -12.00 -2.58 2.67
CA ARG A 168 -11.05 -3.64 3.02
C ARG A 168 -11.10 -3.98 4.50
N MET A 169 -11.16 -2.96 5.35
CA MET A 169 -11.22 -3.16 6.80
C MET A 169 -12.50 -3.87 7.22
N VAL A 170 -13.66 -3.47 6.68
CA VAL A 170 -14.94 -4.15 6.94
C VAL A 170 -14.89 -5.60 6.49
N GLU A 171 -14.40 -5.86 5.27
CA GLU A 171 -14.28 -7.21 4.72
C GLU A 171 -13.33 -8.07 5.54
N PHE A 172 -12.18 -7.53 5.92
CA PHE A 172 -11.19 -8.26 6.73
C PHE A 172 -11.76 -8.67 8.09
N CYS A 173 -12.42 -7.74 8.79
CA CYS A 173 -13.05 -8.03 10.07
C CYS A 173 -14.16 -9.09 9.93
N SER A 174 -14.96 -9.03 8.86
CA SER A 174 -16.05 -9.98 8.65
C SER A 174 -15.60 -11.42 8.40
N VAL A 175 -14.37 -11.59 7.89
CA VAL A 175 -13.77 -12.92 7.65
C VAL A 175 -12.95 -13.40 8.84
N MET A 176 -12.39 -12.46 9.62
CA MET A 176 -11.56 -12.78 10.78
C MET A 176 -12.36 -13.38 11.95
N ASP A 177 -13.62 -12.99 12.12
CA ASP A 177 -14.55 -13.46 13.15
C ASP A 177 -15.21 -14.78 12.74
#